data_5fc598e5877f87166d9b5831a3ee662e
#
_entry.id   5fc598e5877f87166d9b5831a3ee662e
#
_cell.length_a   1.000
_cell.length_b   1.000
_cell.length_c   1.000
_cell.angle_alpha   90.00
_cell.angle_beta   90.00
_cell.angle_gamma   90.00
#
_symmetry.space_group_name_H-M   'P 1'
#
loop_
_entity.id
_entity.type
_entity.pdbx_description
1 polymer ?
#
loop_
_entity_poly.entity_id
_entity_poly.type
_entity_poly.pdbx_seq_one_letter_code
_entity_poly.pdbx_strand_id
1 'polypeptide(L)'
;MTIRRRLLSAAALFPLTLLLGANAPVPGVATDGSATSGTGGAGKATTEAASQTQASTTDGATPADSSTTAEGTATQGQPASGMTGVGNAASSGAASDGDLPSGSESAGSATAQQASSDAGTPESHATAAAAVLGGAPDGGLAVLAAEPGMVPPAPVPSREKAPPFDKLQPLPRAADVLARAKLEGERLVVKEKDGRKQVLTIDPVLQASLTNIMRSYEVPYGAAVVLEPSTGRVLAMAEHSAARPDLRGLPVRAVFPAASIFKIVTGGALLEAGVPPSVEECFHGGKRRLSEKHLEDSERDGACYSLALAMGKSANVVFAKLTNKHLDADALRRMAARFRFNREIPFAVPTDISLAAIPEESFGLANTGAGFGDVYLSPLHGALVASVAANDGRWVDPVLFEPEGRPLLPPEGEPVLTPEAAKDLTDMLEETVTRGTARGVFRERGFRVENAVGKTGTLADREPFRDYSWFVGFAPKDNPRVAVAAVIVNDPKWRIRGTWLGREALRLGLERVPAPVELTAPASAAGKH
;
A
#
# COMPACT_ATOMS: atom_id res chain seq x y z
N MET A 1 -26.48 -11.26 -57.72
CA MET A 1 -27.45 -11.99 -56.89
C MET A 1 -26.83 -12.13 -55.49
N THR A 2 -27.14 -11.18 -54.61
CA THR A 2 -26.44 -10.94 -53.36
C THR A 2 -27.44 -10.94 -52.21
N ILE A 3 -27.35 -11.91 -51.32
CA ILE A 3 -28.23 -12.00 -50.15
C ILE A 3 -27.43 -11.53 -48.92
N ARG A 4 -27.81 -10.34 -48.42
CA ARG A 4 -27.37 -9.82 -47.14
C ARG A 4 -28.18 -10.49 -46.02
N ARG A 5 -27.50 -11.16 -45.07
CA ARG A 5 -28.09 -11.53 -43.78
C ARG A 5 -27.68 -10.48 -42.74
N ARG A 6 -28.68 -9.79 -42.20
CA ARG A 6 -28.58 -8.96 -40.98
C ARG A 6 -28.72 -9.87 -39.78
N LEU A 7 -27.77 -9.81 -38.89
CA LEU A 7 -27.87 -10.35 -37.54
C LEU A 7 -28.31 -9.22 -36.60
N LEU A 8 -29.49 -9.39 -36.03
CA LEU A 8 -30.03 -8.57 -34.94
C LEU A 8 -29.39 -9.06 -33.62
N SER A 9 -28.69 -8.18 -32.92
CA SER A 9 -28.30 -8.40 -31.53
C SER A 9 -29.49 -8.04 -30.64
N ALA A 10 -30.00 -9.01 -29.91
CA ALA A 10 -30.98 -8.82 -28.85
C ALA A 10 -30.22 -8.45 -27.54
N ALA A 11 -30.44 -7.24 -27.07
CA ALA A 11 -30.04 -6.82 -25.72
C ALA A 11 -31.04 -7.41 -24.71
N ALA A 12 -30.57 -8.29 -23.85
CA ALA A 12 -31.36 -8.82 -22.75
C ALA A 12 -31.31 -7.80 -21.58
N LEU A 13 -32.40 -7.11 -21.36
CA LEU A 13 -32.71 -6.35 -20.17
C LEU A 13 -33.11 -7.32 -19.05
N PHE A 14 -32.28 -7.41 -17.99
CA PHE A 14 -32.67 -8.04 -16.73
C PHE A 14 -33.33 -6.99 -15.84
N PRO A 15 -34.53 -7.24 -15.30
CA PRO A 15 -35.13 -6.34 -14.32
C PRO A 15 -34.50 -6.55 -12.94
N LEU A 16 -34.03 -5.47 -12.35
CA LEU A 16 -33.58 -5.39 -10.97
C LEU A 16 -34.79 -5.38 -10.03
N THR A 17 -35.12 -6.51 -9.43
CA THR A 17 -36.18 -6.60 -8.42
C THR A 17 -35.62 -6.13 -7.06
N LEU A 18 -36.09 -4.98 -6.63
CA LEU A 18 -35.84 -4.40 -5.32
C LEU A 18 -36.72 -5.13 -4.28
N LEU A 19 -36.14 -5.96 -3.41
CA LEU A 19 -36.83 -6.53 -2.25
C LEU A 19 -36.72 -5.55 -1.08
N LEU A 20 -37.76 -4.75 -0.90
CA LEU A 20 -38.04 -4.01 0.34
C LEU A 20 -38.67 -4.97 1.35
N GLY A 21 -37.94 -5.38 2.36
CA GLY A 21 -38.45 -6.08 3.52
C GLY A 21 -39.15 -5.12 4.47
N ALA A 22 -40.47 -5.16 4.50
CA ALA A 22 -41.30 -4.48 5.48
C ALA A 22 -41.32 -5.29 6.77
N ASN A 23 -40.90 -4.71 7.87
CA ASN A 23 -41.15 -5.20 9.25
C ASN A 23 -42.55 -4.79 9.66
N ALA A 24 -43.43 -5.76 9.88
CA ALA A 24 -44.73 -5.58 10.55
C ALA A 24 -44.56 -5.78 12.08
N PRO A 25 -45.31 -5.04 12.92
CA PRO A 25 -45.25 -5.19 14.35
C PRO A 25 -46.16 -6.30 14.86
N VAL A 26 -45.71 -7.01 15.90
CA VAL A 26 -46.47 -8.02 16.65
C VAL A 26 -47.28 -7.31 17.74
N PRO A 27 -48.56 -7.68 17.97
CA PRO A 27 -49.43 -7.02 18.95
C PRO A 27 -49.15 -7.48 20.38
N GLY A 28 -49.31 -6.51 21.31
CA GLY A 28 -49.12 -6.65 22.74
C GLY A 28 -50.21 -7.43 23.45
N VAL A 29 -49.79 -8.04 24.56
CA VAL A 29 -50.69 -8.54 25.60
C VAL A 29 -50.56 -7.63 26.82
N ALA A 30 -51.68 -7.05 27.24
CA ALA A 30 -51.82 -6.28 28.44
C ALA A 30 -52.01 -7.20 29.65
N THR A 31 -51.40 -6.88 30.79
CA THR A 31 -51.95 -7.19 32.13
C THR A 31 -51.67 -6.06 33.09
N ASP A 32 -52.76 -5.65 33.74
CA ASP A 32 -52.92 -4.67 34.81
C ASP A 32 -52.16 -4.99 36.10
N GLY A 33 -51.95 -3.93 36.92
CA GLY A 33 -51.89 -4.10 38.36
C GLY A 33 -51.02 -3.15 39.17
N SER A 34 -51.57 -1.97 39.46
CA SER A 34 -51.57 -1.19 40.73
C SER A 34 -50.30 -0.91 41.53
N ALA A 35 -50.18 0.37 41.78
CA ALA A 35 -49.58 1.18 42.83
C ALA A 35 -49.23 0.54 44.18
N THR A 36 -48.14 0.97 44.79
CA THR A 36 -48.14 1.73 46.07
C THR A 36 -46.73 2.26 46.39
N SER A 37 -46.75 3.44 46.94
CA SER A 37 -45.77 4.29 47.60
C SER A 37 -44.94 3.66 48.71
N GLY A 38 -43.76 4.20 48.96
CA GLY A 38 -43.00 3.97 50.19
C GLY A 38 -41.60 4.59 50.21
N THR A 39 -41.57 5.69 50.90
CA THR A 39 -40.45 6.54 51.33
C THR A 39 -39.34 5.84 52.13
N GLY A 40 -38.11 6.37 51.99
CA GLY A 40 -37.26 6.65 53.16
C GLY A 40 -35.97 5.84 53.35
N GLY A 41 -34.89 6.55 53.56
CA GLY A 41 -33.90 6.14 54.53
C GLY A 41 -32.46 6.03 54.08
N ALA A 42 -31.73 7.00 54.50
CA ALA A 42 -30.25 7.15 54.47
C ALA A 42 -29.51 6.16 55.40
N GLY A 43 -28.18 6.05 55.15
CA GLY A 43 -27.22 5.49 56.12
C GLY A 43 -26.02 4.89 55.41
N LYS A 44 -24.99 5.56 55.25
CA LYS A 44 -23.68 5.78 55.90
C LYS A 44 -22.95 4.53 56.39
N ALA A 45 -21.74 4.47 55.88
CA ALA A 45 -20.44 4.30 56.56
C ALA A 45 -19.84 2.88 56.68
N THR A 46 -18.66 2.81 56.20
CA THR A 46 -17.32 2.62 56.83
C THR A 46 -16.77 1.19 56.86
N THR A 47 -15.61 1.14 56.29
CA THR A 47 -14.26 0.82 56.80
C THR A 47 -13.79 -0.64 56.85
N GLU A 48 -12.57 -0.74 56.31
CA GLU A 48 -11.39 -1.45 56.81
C GLU A 48 -11.35 -2.98 56.65
N ALA A 49 -10.33 -3.58 56.34
CA ALA A 49 -8.89 -3.46 56.23
C ALA A 49 -8.28 -4.85 56.21
N ALA A 50 -7.17 -4.95 55.54
CA ALA A 50 -5.94 -5.65 55.88
C ALA A 50 -5.97 -7.20 56.03
N SER A 51 -5.11 -7.91 55.41
CA SER A 51 -3.70 -8.22 55.67
C SER A 51 -3.35 -9.64 55.25
N GLN A 52 -2.25 -9.78 54.54
CA GLN A 52 -1.04 -10.60 54.80
C GLN A 52 -1.28 -12.12 55.00
N THR A 53 -0.46 -13.03 54.57
CA THR A 53 1.00 -13.13 54.40
C THR A 53 1.39 -14.53 53.90
N GLN A 54 2.49 -14.61 53.15
CA GLN A 54 3.57 -15.59 53.12
C GLN A 54 3.24 -17.09 52.80
N ALA A 55 3.91 -17.64 51.86
CA ALA A 55 5.32 -18.05 51.63
C ALA A 55 5.54 -19.54 51.89
N SER A 56 6.29 -20.07 51.01
CA SER A 56 7.44 -21.02 51.12
C SER A 56 7.29 -22.33 50.34
N THR A 57 8.17 -22.44 49.33
CA THR A 57 9.29 -23.39 49.20
C THR A 57 8.94 -24.89 49.32
N THR A 58 9.36 -25.77 48.45
CA THR A 58 10.69 -26.25 48.07
C THR A 58 10.58 -27.42 47.09
N ASP A 59 11.56 -27.46 46.19
CA ASP A 59 12.37 -28.59 45.72
C ASP A 59 11.75 -29.89 45.18
N GLY A 60 12.22 -30.29 44.00
CA GLY A 60 13.02 -31.48 43.90
C GLY A 60 12.79 -32.37 42.67
N ALA A 61 13.78 -32.36 41.79
CA ALA A 61 14.36 -33.51 41.11
C ALA A 61 13.60 -34.30 40.02
N THR A 62 14.16 -34.22 38.84
CA THR A 62 14.28 -35.28 37.80
C THR A 62 14.93 -36.58 38.38
N PRO A 63 14.80 -37.81 37.77
CA PRO A 63 15.42 -38.07 36.47
C PRO A 63 14.80 -39.21 35.59
N ALA A 64 15.20 -39.16 34.31
CA ALA A 64 15.70 -40.20 33.41
C ALA A 64 14.94 -41.50 33.10
N ASP A 65 14.84 -41.69 31.79
CA ASP A 65 15.33 -42.85 30.99
C ASP A 65 14.46 -44.09 30.80
N SER A 66 14.42 -44.46 29.54
CA SER A 66 14.61 -45.77 28.87
C SER A 66 13.51 -46.20 27.91
N SER A 67 13.86 -46.15 26.64
CA SER A 67 13.92 -47.19 25.59
C SER A 67 12.96 -48.39 25.67
N THR A 68 12.28 -48.74 24.57
CA THR A 68 12.56 -49.92 23.73
C THR A 68 11.48 -50.15 22.66
N THR A 69 11.94 -50.30 21.46
CA THR A 69 11.63 -51.11 20.27
C THR A 69 10.52 -52.16 20.30
N ALA A 70 9.79 -52.31 19.18
CA ALA A 70 9.64 -53.47 18.29
C ALA A 70 8.38 -53.34 17.41
N GLU A 71 8.52 -53.29 16.12
CA GLU A 71 8.40 -54.30 15.04
C GLU A 71 7.07 -55.09 14.97
N GLY A 72 6.51 -55.15 13.75
CA GLY A 72 5.60 -56.22 13.34
C GLY A 72 4.60 -55.86 12.25
N THR A 73 5.01 -55.93 11.00
CA THR A 73 4.59 -56.74 9.83
C THR A 73 3.10 -56.76 9.40
N ALA A 74 2.86 -56.30 8.21
CA ALA A 74 2.27 -56.83 6.97
C ALA A 74 0.92 -57.58 7.01
N THR A 75 -0.03 -57.26 6.13
CA THR A 75 -0.37 -57.99 4.91
C THR A 75 -1.63 -57.42 4.19
N GLN A 76 -1.49 -57.17 2.92
CA GLN A 76 -2.26 -57.44 1.72
C GLN A 76 -3.79 -57.58 1.77
N GLY A 77 -4.44 -56.94 0.74
CA GLY A 77 -5.72 -57.34 0.21
C GLY A 77 -6.38 -56.34 -0.72
N GLN A 78 -6.12 -56.40 -2.02
CA GLN A 78 -7.03 -55.99 -3.10
C GLN A 78 -7.84 -57.20 -3.56
N PRO A 79 -8.97 -57.13 -4.37
CA PRO A 79 -9.25 -56.21 -5.46
C PRO A 79 -10.75 -55.86 -5.75
N ALA A 80 -10.91 -54.96 -6.70
CA ALA A 80 -11.78 -54.93 -7.87
C ALA A 80 -13.18 -54.31 -7.85
N SER A 81 -13.27 -53.35 -8.77
CA SER A 81 -14.28 -53.12 -9.84
C SER A 81 -15.55 -52.35 -9.53
N GLY A 82 -15.76 -51.30 -10.35
CA GLY A 82 -17.08 -50.93 -10.84
C GLY A 82 -17.35 -49.46 -11.12
N MET A 83 -17.03 -49.02 -12.31
CA MET A 83 -17.77 -48.15 -13.28
C MET A 83 -18.51 -46.87 -12.87
N THR A 84 -18.10 -45.81 -13.60
CA THR A 84 -18.85 -44.72 -14.30
C THR A 84 -19.46 -43.58 -13.50
N GLY A 85 -19.02 -42.37 -13.88
CA GLY A 85 -19.68 -41.09 -13.57
C GLY A 85 -18.83 -39.89 -13.99
N VAL A 86 -19.25 -39.26 -15.08
CA VAL A 86 -18.69 -38.06 -15.71
C VAL A 86 -18.89 -36.86 -14.79
N GLY A 87 -17.84 -36.08 -14.56
CA GLY A 87 -17.91 -34.81 -13.83
C GLY A 87 -16.69 -33.92 -14.10
N ASN A 88 -16.92 -32.79 -14.75
CA ASN A 88 -15.97 -31.75 -15.10
C ASN A 88 -15.16 -31.25 -13.90
N ALA A 89 -13.86 -31.30 -14.01
CA ALA A 89 -12.94 -30.64 -13.10
C ALA A 89 -12.26 -29.47 -13.80
N ALA A 90 -12.45 -28.29 -13.25
CA ALA A 90 -11.67 -27.11 -13.58
C ALA A 90 -10.30 -27.21 -12.89
N SER A 91 -9.26 -27.24 -13.67
CA SER A 91 -7.87 -27.29 -13.21
C SER A 91 -7.36 -25.91 -12.86
N SER A 92 -6.96 -25.72 -11.61
CA SER A 92 -6.10 -24.62 -11.18
C SER A 92 -4.63 -24.98 -11.48
N GLY A 93 -4.06 -24.34 -12.48
CA GLY A 93 -2.65 -24.46 -12.81
C GLY A 93 -1.78 -23.57 -11.94
N ALA A 94 -0.98 -24.15 -11.07
CA ALA A 94 0.15 -23.50 -10.44
C ALA A 94 1.36 -23.64 -11.37
N ALA A 95 1.91 -22.52 -11.83
CA ALA A 95 3.18 -22.48 -12.55
C ALA A 95 4.33 -22.48 -11.55
N SER A 96 5.06 -23.55 -11.51
CA SER A 96 6.38 -23.66 -10.90
C SER A 96 7.43 -23.35 -11.97
N ASP A 97 8.25 -22.31 -11.74
CA ASP A 97 9.45 -22.06 -12.52
C ASP A 97 10.54 -23.04 -12.08
N GLY A 98 10.88 -23.92 -12.98
CA GLY A 98 12.03 -24.80 -12.87
C GLY A 98 13.16 -24.24 -13.72
N ASP A 99 14.28 -23.94 -13.07
CA ASP A 99 15.57 -23.74 -13.73
C ASP A 99 16.49 -24.90 -13.37
N LEU A 100 16.90 -25.63 -14.40
CA LEU A 100 18.09 -26.45 -14.40
C LEU A 100 18.96 -26.05 -15.57
N PRO A 101 20.25 -25.92 -15.38
CA PRO A 101 21.16 -26.39 -16.39
C PRO A 101 22.18 -27.40 -15.85
N SER A 102 22.26 -28.49 -16.51
CA SER A 102 23.37 -29.45 -16.49
C SER A 102 24.51 -28.98 -17.39
N GLY A 103 25.73 -29.23 -16.97
CA GLY A 103 26.90 -29.07 -17.83
C GLY A 103 28.23 -29.32 -17.09
N SER A 104 28.69 -30.49 -17.19
CA SER A 104 29.88 -31.25 -16.86
C SER A 104 31.25 -30.56 -16.94
N GLU A 105 32.08 -30.91 -15.95
CA GLU A 105 33.46 -31.40 -15.95
C GLU A 105 34.58 -30.66 -16.69
N SER A 106 35.61 -30.25 -15.96
CA SER A 106 36.87 -31.02 -15.94
C SER A 106 37.90 -30.44 -14.97
N ALA A 107 38.67 -31.35 -14.42
CA ALA A 107 39.72 -31.21 -13.43
C ALA A 107 41.00 -30.56 -13.94
N GLY A 108 41.71 -29.89 -13.03
CA GLY A 108 43.09 -29.43 -13.27
C GLY A 108 43.76 -29.02 -11.95
N SER A 109 44.53 -29.95 -11.39
CA SER A 109 45.39 -29.84 -10.22
C SER A 109 46.68 -29.06 -10.55
N ALA A 110 47.16 -28.20 -9.60
CA ALA A 110 48.58 -28.13 -9.19
C ALA A 110 48.84 -26.96 -8.20
N THR A 111 49.13 -27.35 -7.00
CA THR A 111 50.37 -27.17 -6.20
C THR A 111 50.74 -25.76 -5.71
N ALA A 112 50.88 -25.76 -4.40
CA ALA A 112 51.37 -24.76 -3.47
C ALA A 112 52.76 -24.16 -3.78
N GLN A 113 52.96 -22.92 -3.24
CA GLN A 113 54.19 -22.63 -2.48
C GLN A 113 54.01 -21.37 -1.61
N GLN A 114 54.43 -21.54 -0.34
CA GLN A 114 54.59 -20.54 0.71
C GLN A 114 55.84 -19.66 0.51
N ALA A 115 55.79 -18.41 1.03
CA ALA A 115 56.85 -17.72 1.78
C ALA A 115 56.30 -16.41 2.33
N SER A 116 56.22 -16.22 3.47
CA SER A 116 56.64 -15.72 4.78
C SER A 116 57.40 -14.37 4.78
N SER A 117 57.05 -13.54 5.81
CA SER A 117 57.78 -12.50 6.55
C SER A 117 57.93 -11.12 5.87
N ASP A 118 57.84 -9.94 6.47
CA ASP A 118 58.11 -9.57 7.86
C ASP A 118 57.63 -8.14 8.13
N ALA A 119 57.55 -7.82 9.40
CA ALA A 119 57.13 -6.65 10.14
C ALA A 119 57.71 -5.28 9.72
N GLY A 120 57.03 -4.21 10.12
CA GLY A 120 57.66 -2.91 10.35
C GLY A 120 56.68 -1.70 10.40
N THR A 121 56.20 -1.33 11.57
CA THR A 121 55.85 0.06 11.93
C THR A 121 57.13 0.80 12.35
N PRO A 122 57.27 2.15 12.23
CA PRO A 122 56.72 3.06 13.20
C PRO A 122 56.36 4.51 12.73
N GLU A 123 55.48 5.08 13.54
CA GLU A 123 55.33 6.49 14.05
C GLU A 123 55.86 7.74 13.31
N SER A 124 54.85 8.69 13.27
CA SER A 124 54.91 10.13 13.60
C SER A 124 55.89 11.10 12.90
N HIS A 125 55.32 12.19 12.36
CA HIS A 125 55.46 13.57 12.81
C HIS A 125 54.80 14.58 11.85
N ALA A 126 54.15 15.57 12.46
CA ALA A 126 53.56 16.73 11.83
C ALA A 126 54.63 17.68 11.25
N THR A 127 54.31 18.40 10.19
CA THR A 127 54.53 19.87 10.10
C THR A 127 53.89 20.47 8.87
N ALA A 128 53.36 21.67 9.05
CA ALA A 128 52.67 22.50 8.04
C ALA A 128 53.66 23.15 7.05
N ALA A 129 53.20 23.35 5.80
CA ALA A 129 53.58 24.50 4.98
C ALA A 129 52.61 24.69 3.81
N ALA A 130 52.13 25.90 3.65
CA ALA A 130 51.29 26.42 2.59
C ALA A 130 52.08 26.66 1.29
N ALA A 131 51.42 26.47 0.12
CA ALA A 131 51.45 27.36 -1.05
C ALA A 131 50.78 26.71 -2.29
N VAL A 132 49.67 27.24 -2.73
CA VAL A 132 49.40 28.02 -3.95
C VAL A 132 49.35 27.28 -5.30
N LEU A 133 48.14 27.30 -5.89
CA LEU A 133 47.70 27.35 -7.32
C LEU A 133 47.75 26.11 -8.21
N GLY A 134 46.56 25.76 -8.71
CA GLY A 134 46.35 24.98 -9.94
C GLY A 134 44.98 24.33 -10.00
N GLY A 135 44.02 24.93 -10.72
CA GLY A 135 42.65 24.50 -10.80
C GLY A 135 42.42 23.18 -11.51
N ALA A 136 41.41 22.44 -11.07
CA ALA A 136 40.69 21.43 -11.80
C ALA A 136 39.21 21.52 -11.43
N PRO A 137 38.26 21.15 -12.31
CA PRO A 137 36.86 21.46 -12.12
C PRO A 137 36.21 20.51 -11.12
N ASP A 138 35.73 21.10 -10.07
CA ASP A 138 34.94 20.44 -9.03
C ASP A 138 33.60 19.98 -9.60
N GLY A 139 33.39 18.66 -9.62
CA GLY A 139 32.07 18.06 -9.62
C GLY A 139 31.44 18.26 -8.24
N GLY A 140 30.95 19.47 -7.99
CA GLY A 140 30.26 19.78 -6.73
C GLY A 140 28.98 18.99 -6.63
N LEU A 141 28.87 18.21 -5.56
CA LEU A 141 27.59 17.77 -5.00
C LEU A 141 26.69 19.02 -4.90
N ALA A 142 25.63 19.07 -5.73
CA ALA A 142 24.60 20.09 -5.61
C ALA A 142 23.88 19.88 -4.28
N VAL A 143 24.37 20.59 -3.26
CA VAL A 143 23.62 20.79 -2.02
C VAL A 143 22.37 21.54 -2.42
N LEU A 144 21.21 20.89 -2.40
CA LEU A 144 19.92 21.53 -2.56
C LEU A 144 19.85 22.67 -1.54
N ALA A 145 19.99 23.91 -2.05
CA ALA A 145 19.90 25.10 -1.24
C ALA A 145 18.55 25.09 -0.50
N ALA A 146 18.60 25.21 0.81
CA ALA A 146 17.40 25.38 1.62
C ALA A 146 16.67 26.65 1.16
N GLU A 147 15.47 26.51 0.63
CA GLU A 147 14.58 27.62 0.30
C GLU A 147 14.36 28.46 1.59
N PRO A 148 14.52 29.80 1.54
CA PRO A 148 14.30 30.65 2.69
C PRO A 148 12.81 30.73 2.99
N GLY A 149 12.36 30.07 4.06
CA GLY A 149 10.97 30.14 4.56
C GLY A 149 10.38 28.84 5.08
N MET A 150 11.04 27.70 4.93
CA MET A 150 10.52 26.43 5.44
C MET A 150 10.81 26.30 6.92
N VAL A 151 9.78 26.53 7.75
CA VAL A 151 9.81 26.18 9.17
C VAL A 151 10.04 24.67 9.28
N PRO A 152 11.07 24.20 10.02
CA PRO A 152 11.26 22.77 10.22
C PRO A 152 9.99 22.17 10.82
N PRO A 153 9.52 21.01 10.33
CA PRO A 153 8.34 20.38 10.89
C PRO A 153 8.55 20.11 12.38
N ALA A 154 7.53 20.40 13.18
CA ALA A 154 7.52 20.05 14.60
C ALA A 154 7.86 18.55 14.75
N PRO A 155 8.65 18.15 15.77
CA PRO A 155 8.98 16.76 15.99
C PRO A 155 7.67 15.98 16.18
N VAL A 156 7.42 15.02 15.30
CA VAL A 156 6.27 14.12 15.42
C VAL A 156 6.49 13.28 16.68
N PRO A 157 5.51 13.21 17.61
CA PRO A 157 5.64 12.37 18.77
C PRO A 157 5.94 10.93 18.31
N SER A 158 6.95 10.30 18.90
CA SER A 158 7.39 8.94 18.56
C SER A 158 6.24 7.95 18.76
N ARG A 159 5.53 7.64 17.70
CA ARG A 159 4.57 6.57 17.68
C ARG A 159 5.33 5.29 17.36
N GLU A 160 5.67 4.52 18.40
CA GLU A 160 6.58 3.37 18.27
C GLU A 160 6.07 2.30 17.31
N LYS A 161 4.77 2.09 17.16
CA LYS A 161 4.14 1.17 16.17
C LYS A 161 2.66 1.51 16.00
N ALA A 162 2.11 1.18 14.84
CA ALA A 162 0.66 1.23 14.67
C ALA A 162 -0.03 0.24 15.63
N PRO A 163 -1.17 0.62 16.24
CA PRO A 163 -1.91 -0.29 17.10
C PRO A 163 -2.37 -1.52 16.29
N PRO A 164 -2.32 -2.73 16.86
CA PRO A 164 -2.83 -3.93 16.21
C PRO A 164 -4.33 -3.80 15.93
N PHE A 165 -4.83 -4.46 14.89
CA PHE A 165 -6.24 -4.34 14.43
C PHE A 165 -7.27 -4.71 15.49
N ASP A 166 -6.96 -5.66 16.37
CA ASP A 166 -7.81 -6.07 17.49
C ASP A 166 -7.99 -4.96 18.55
N LYS A 167 -7.01 -4.08 18.69
CA LYS A 167 -7.05 -2.91 19.59
C LYS A 167 -7.52 -1.62 18.91
N LEU A 168 -7.71 -1.65 17.59
CA LEU A 168 -8.13 -0.48 16.83
C LEU A 168 -9.57 -0.12 17.19
N GLN A 169 -9.78 1.15 17.58
CA GLN A 169 -11.12 1.65 17.84
C GLN A 169 -11.80 2.07 16.53
N PRO A 170 -13.09 1.76 16.34
CA PRO A 170 -13.86 2.27 15.21
C PRO A 170 -13.84 3.79 15.15
N LEU A 171 -13.86 4.36 13.96
CA LEU A 171 -14.08 5.79 13.82
C LEU A 171 -15.43 6.18 14.47
N PRO A 172 -15.46 7.18 15.37
CA PRO A 172 -16.71 7.61 15.99
C PRO A 172 -17.75 7.99 14.93
N ARG A 173 -19.01 7.54 15.08
CA ARG A 173 -20.08 7.80 14.10
C ARG A 173 -20.25 9.29 13.79
N ALA A 174 -20.02 10.17 14.75
CA ALA A 174 -20.08 11.61 14.53
C ALA A 174 -19.03 12.12 13.53
N ALA A 175 -17.85 11.48 13.51
CA ALA A 175 -16.75 11.77 12.59
C ALA A 175 -16.82 10.93 11.30
N ASP A 176 -17.61 9.86 11.28
CA ASP A 176 -17.83 9.02 10.11
C ASP A 176 -18.88 9.67 9.19
N VAL A 177 -18.41 10.44 8.25
CA VAL A 177 -19.24 11.17 7.29
C VAL A 177 -20.07 10.20 6.43
N LEU A 178 -19.48 9.08 6.01
CA LEU A 178 -20.17 8.09 5.18
C LEU A 178 -21.29 7.39 5.95
N ALA A 179 -21.10 7.10 7.24
CA ALA A 179 -22.17 6.53 8.09
C ALA A 179 -23.36 7.49 8.32
N ARG A 180 -23.15 8.80 8.13
CA ARG A 180 -24.19 9.84 8.24
C ARG A 180 -24.83 10.22 6.91
N ALA A 181 -24.16 9.88 5.79
CA ALA A 181 -24.61 10.25 4.46
C ALA A 181 -25.90 9.50 4.08
N LYS A 182 -26.75 10.17 3.33
CA LYS A 182 -27.97 9.62 2.74
C LYS A 182 -27.96 9.82 1.24
N LEU A 183 -28.47 8.86 0.50
CA LEU A 183 -28.65 9.00 -0.93
C LEU A 183 -29.86 9.92 -1.19
N GLU A 184 -29.61 11.06 -1.85
CA GLU A 184 -30.62 11.98 -2.35
C GLU A 184 -30.44 12.10 -3.88
N GLY A 185 -31.35 11.52 -4.65
CA GLY A 185 -31.15 11.31 -6.09
C GLY A 185 -29.96 10.40 -6.36
N GLU A 186 -28.98 10.90 -7.10
CA GLU A 186 -27.73 10.17 -7.46
C GLU A 186 -26.52 10.57 -6.59
N ARG A 187 -26.74 11.40 -5.55
CA ARG A 187 -25.65 11.98 -4.75
C ARG A 187 -25.77 11.57 -3.29
N LEU A 188 -24.64 11.41 -2.62
CA LEU A 188 -24.59 11.26 -1.18
C LEU A 188 -24.59 12.64 -0.51
N VAL A 189 -25.49 12.84 0.44
CA VAL A 189 -25.70 14.11 1.13
C VAL A 189 -25.61 13.89 2.64
N VAL A 190 -24.89 14.77 3.31
CA VAL A 190 -24.84 14.86 4.78
C VAL A 190 -25.58 16.10 5.22
N LYS A 191 -26.48 15.93 6.20
CA LYS A 191 -27.14 17.04 6.87
C LYS A 191 -26.34 17.41 8.12
N GLU A 192 -25.86 18.65 8.16
CA GLU A 192 -25.15 19.20 9.31
C GLU A 192 -26.10 19.59 10.43
N LYS A 193 -25.56 19.87 11.64
CA LYS A 193 -26.35 20.19 12.82
C LYS A 193 -27.20 21.48 12.67
N ASP A 194 -26.71 22.43 11.88
CA ASP A 194 -27.38 23.69 11.53
C ASP A 194 -28.44 23.54 10.43
N GLY A 195 -28.65 22.34 9.94
CA GLY A 195 -29.61 22.01 8.88
C GLY A 195 -29.08 22.14 7.45
N ARG A 196 -27.88 22.69 7.24
CA ARG A 196 -27.25 22.75 5.91
C ARG A 196 -27.00 21.35 5.35
N LYS A 197 -27.16 21.22 4.05
CA LYS A 197 -26.87 19.99 3.32
C LYS A 197 -25.55 20.16 2.59
N GLN A 198 -24.64 19.21 2.79
CA GLN A 198 -23.38 19.12 2.07
C GLN A 198 -23.37 17.88 1.19
N VAL A 199 -23.05 18.08 -0.09
CA VAL A 199 -22.96 16.99 -1.08
C VAL A 199 -21.56 16.43 -1.05
N LEU A 200 -21.46 15.10 -0.93
CA LEU A 200 -20.16 14.41 -1.01
C LEU A 200 -19.68 14.29 -2.43
N THR A 201 -18.36 14.31 -2.62
CA THR A 201 -17.70 13.98 -3.89
C THR A 201 -17.76 12.48 -4.21
N ILE A 202 -18.13 11.67 -3.23
CA ILE A 202 -18.22 10.21 -3.33
C ILE A 202 -19.27 9.80 -4.36
N ASP A 203 -18.87 8.97 -5.32
CA ASP A 203 -19.79 8.29 -6.25
C ASP A 203 -20.42 7.08 -5.55
N PRO A 204 -21.75 7.06 -5.33
CA PRO A 204 -22.38 5.99 -4.57
C PRO A 204 -22.30 4.62 -5.23
N VAL A 205 -22.23 4.57 -6.57
CA VAL A 205 -22.13 3.30 -7.32
C VAL A 205 -20.72 2.72 -7.17
N LEU A 206 -19.69 3.55 -7.33
CA LEU A 206 -18.30 3.14 -7.14
C LEU A 206 -18.03 2.69 -5.70
N GLN A 207 -18.50 3.49 -4.72
CA GLN A 207 -18.42 3.18 -3.29
C GLN A 207 -19.04 1.81 -2.96
N ALA A 208 -20.27 1.58 -3.42
CA ALA A 208 -20.98 0.32 -3.20
C ALA A 208 -20.31 -0.86 -3.91
N SER A 209 -19.84 -0.67 -5.14
CA SER A 209 -19.20 -1.72 -5.92
C SER A 209 -17.92 -2.22 -5.25
N LEU A 210 -17.03 -1.33 -4.82
CA LEU A 210 -15.79 -1.69 -4.14
C LEU A 210 -16.05 -2.36 -2.78
N THR A 211 -17.02 -1.84 -2.01
CA THR A 211 -17.43 -2.45 -0.74
C THR A 211 -17.99 -3.86 -0.96
N ASN A 212 -18.84 -4.05 -1.98
CA ASN A 212 -19.42 -5.36 -2.30
C ASN A 212 -18.37 -6.37 -2.79
N ILE A 213 -17.39 -5.93 -3.56
CA ILE A 213 -16.25 -6.78 -3.93
C ILE A 213 -15.57 -7.32 -2.66
N MET A 214 -15.12 -6.44 -1.77
CA MET A 214 -14.44 -6.87 -0.54
C MET A 214 -15.32 -7.78 0.33
N ARG A 215 -16.62 -7.49 0.41
CA ARG A 215 -17.60 -8.30 1.15
C ARG A 215 -17.77 -9.70 0.54
N SER A 216 -17.92 -9.81 -0.79
CA SER A 216 -18.14 -11.09 -1.47
C SER A 216 -16.94 -12.04 -1.35
N TYR A 217 -15.75 -11.49 -1.19
CA TYR A 217 -14.54 -12.26 -0.89
C TYR A 217 -14.27 -12.43 0.60
N GLU A 218 -15.14 -11.90 1.47
CA GLU A 218 -15.02 -12.00 2.94
C GLU A 218 -13.62 -11.62 3.44
N VAL A 219 -13.05 -10.52 2.91
CA VAL A 219 -11.69 -10.12 3.29
C VAL A 219 -11.62 -9.80 4.79
N PRO A 220 -10.61 -10.30 5.52
CA PRO A 220 -10.47 -10.02 6.95
C PRO A 220 -10.41 -8.52 7.25
N TYR A 221 -9.58 -7.77 6.51
CA TYR A 221 -9.55 -6.32 6.52
C TYR A 221 -9.20 -5.83 5.11
N GLY A 222 -9.94 -4.85 4.62
CA GLY A 222 -9.68 -4.27 3.31
C GLY A 222 -10.15 -2.84 3.22
N ALA A 223 -9.42 -2.03 2.46
CA ALA A 223 -9.81 -0.67 2.13
C ALA A 223 -9.35 -0.30 0.72
N ALA A 224 -10.15 0.54 0.06
CA ALA A 224 -9.81 1.13 -1.22
C ALA A 224 -10.23 2.61 -1.24
N VAL A 225 -9.33 3.46 -1.68
CA VAL A 225 -9.59 4.87 -1.96
C VAL A 225 -9.41 5.12 -3.45
N VAL A 226 -10.34 5.84 -4.02
CA VAL A 226 -10.32 6.29 -5.41
C VAL A 226 -10.48 7.80 -5.41
N LEU A 227 -9.63 8.50 -6.13
CA LEU A 227 -9.71 9.95 -6.26
C LEU A 227 -9.38 10.42 -7.68
N GLU A 228 -9.80 11.64 -7.99
CA GLU A 228 -9.43 12.38 -9.19
C GLU A 228 -8.17 13.19 -8.87
N PRO A 229 -7.01 12.86 -9.50
CA PRO A 229 -5.72 13.45 -9.10
C PRO A 229 -5.70 14.97 -9.20
N SER A 230 -6.21 15.51 -10.29
CA SER A 230 -6.11 16.95 -10.61
C SER A 230 -6.90 17.86 -9.67
N THR A 231 -8.00 17.37 -9.10
CA THR A 231 -8.87 18.16 -8.23
C THR A 231 -8.83 17.75 -6.77
N GLY A 232 -8.26 16.57 -6.48
CA GLY A 232 -8.29 15.96 -5.16
C GLY A 232 -9.65 15.37 -4.77
N ARG A 233 -10.67 15.38 -5.66
CA ARG A 233 -12.00 14.82 -5.38
C ARG A 233 -11.88 13.35 -5.00
N VAL A 234 -12.34 12.99 -3.81
CA VAL A 234 -12.41 11.61 -3.35
C VAL A 234 -13.70 10.97 -3.86
N LEU A 235 -13.57 10.02 -4.77
CA LEU A 235 -14.69 9.35 -5.45
C LEU A 235 -15.17 8.11 -4.72
N ALA A 236 -14.30 7.48 -3.92
CA ALA A 236 -14.66 6.36 -3.04
C ALA A 236 -13.69 6.24 -1.87
N MET A 237 -14.24 5.84 -0.72
CA MET A 237 -13.53 5.44 0.49
C MET A 237 -14.14 4.14 1.00
N ALA A 238 -13.95 3.07 0.22
CA ALA A 238 -14.56 1.78 0.48
C ALA A 238 -13.77 0.98 1.51
N GLU A 239 -14.48 0.31 2.39
CA GLU A 239 -13.89 -0.57 3.39
C GLU A 239 -14.75 -1.80 3.65
N HIS A 240 -14.12 -2.86 4.12
CA HIS A 240 -14.79 -4.04 4.66
C HIS A 240 -13.86 -4.77 5.63
N SER A 241 -14.45 -5.30 6.71
CA SER A 241 -13.74 -6.17 7.63
C SER A 241 -14.65 -7.32 8.05
N ALA A 242 -14.32 -8.52 7.60
CA ALA A 242 -15.00 -9.74 8.06
C ALA A 242 -14.54 -10.13 9.48
N ALA A 243 -13.27 -9.83 9.84
CA ALA A 243 -12.71 -10.12 11.15
C ALA A 243 -13.24 -9.17 12.25
N ARG A 244 -13.54 -7.92 11.90
CA ARG A 244 -14.03 -6.88 12.80
C ARG A 244 -15.16 -6.09 12.11
N PRO A 245 -16.40 -6.65 12.03
CA PRO A 245 -17.51 -6.00 11.32
C PRO A 245 -17.93 -4.64 11.90
N ASP A 246 -17.55 -4.37 13.15
CA ASP A 246 -17.75 -3.09 13.85
C ASP A 246 -16.74 -2.01 13.42
N LEU A 247 -15.59 -2.41 12.87
CA LEU A 247 -14.50 -1.51 12.55
C LEU A 247 -14.87 -0.59 11.39
N ARG A 248 -14.60 0.71 11.59
CA ARG A 248 -14.86 1.78 10.62
C ARG A 248 -13.65 2.69 10.49
N GLY A 249 -13.52 3.31 9.32
CA GLY A 249 -12.52 4.34 9.06
C GLY A 249 -11.18 3.79 8.57
N LEU A 250 -11.10 2.54 8.14
CA LEU A 250 -9.86 1.95 7.58
C LEU A 250 -9.23 2.81 6.46
N PRO A 251 -10.00 3.47 5.56
CA PRO A 251 -9.42 4.32 4.51
C PRO A 251 -8.54 5.46 5.03
N VAL A 252 -8.80 5.95 6.24
CA VAL A 252 -8.08 7.09 6.84
C VAL A 252 -7.13 6.69 7.97
N ARG A 253 -6.98 5.39 8.24
CA ARG A 253 -6.14 4.87 9.33
C ARG A 253 -4.76 4.49 8.84
N ALA A 254 -3.71 5.06 9.43
CA ALA A 254 -2.31 4.75 9.13
C ALA A 254 -1.83 3.55 9.98
N VAL A 255 -2.51 2.41 9.83
CA VAL A 255 -2.22 1.17 10.56
C VAL A 255 -1.62 0.08 9.69
N PHE A 256 -1.50 0.33 8.41
CA PHE A 256 -0.96 -0.62 7.44
C PHE A 256 0.51 -0.31 7.18
N PRO A 257 1.42 -1.30 7.32
CA PRO A 257 2.81 -1.12 6.88
C PRO A 257 2.83 -0.72 5.41
N ALA A 258 3.55 0.36 5.07
CA ALA A 258 3.63 0.85 3.69
C ALA A 258 4.33 -0.14 2.76
N ALA A 259 5.21 -0.96 3.29
CA ALA A 259 6.00 -1.90 2.51
C ALA A 259 6.64 -1.21 1.30
N SER A 260 6.72 -1.90 0.17
CA SER A 260 7.31 -1.36 -1.06
C SER A 260 6.57 -0.17 -1.69
N ILE A 261 5.47 0.31 -1.11
CA ILE A 261 4.85 1.57 -1.56
C ILE A 261 5.79 2.75 -1.26
N PHE A 262 6.54 2.69 -0.16
CA PHE A 262 7.51 3.71 0.20
C PHE A 262 8.63 3.90 -0.85
N LYS A 263 8.86 2.91 -1.75
CA LYS A 263 9.78 3.07 -2.87
C LYS A 263 9.38 4.19 -3.87
N ILE A 264 8.13 4.64 -3.86
CA ILE A 264 7.71 5.81 -4.63
C ILE A 264 8.41 7.05 -4.07
N VAL A 265 8.43 7.19 -2.74
CA VAL A 265 9.12 8.29 -2.05
C VAL A 265 10.64 8.20 -2.24
N THR A 266 11.20 7.01 -2.04
CA THR A 266 12.65 6.77 -2.23
C THR A 266 13.06 6.99 -3.70
N GLY A 267 12.24 6.52 -4.65
CA GLY A 267 12.46 6.75 -6.08
C GLY A 267 12.47 8.23 -6.43
N GLY A 268 11.50 8.99 -5.90
CA GLY A 268 11.46 10.44 -6.04
C GLY A 268 12.72 11.11 -5.44
N ALA A 269 13.17 10.67 -4.25
CA ALA A 269 14.38 11.19 -3.63
C ALA A 269 15.64 10.90 -4.46
N LEU A 270 15.76 9.70 -5.03
CA LEU A 270 16.88 9.34 -5.90
C LEU A 270 16.90 10.16 -7.20
N LEU A 271 15.73 10.35 -7.84
CA LEU A 271 15.60 11.17 -9.04
C LEU A 271 15.98 12.63 -8.77
N GLU A 272 15.49 13.22 -7.69
CA GLU A 272 15.86 14.57 -7.26
C GLU A 272 17.34 14.72 -6.86
N ALA A 273 17.97 13.62 -6.45
CA ALA A 273 19.42 13.55 -6.21
C ALA A 273 20.23 13.33 -7.50
N GLY A 274 19.58 13.35 -8.68
CA GLY A 274 20.23 13.22 -9.98
C GLY A 274 20.53 11.77 -10.40
N VAL A 275 19.94 10.77 -9.74
CA VAL A 275 20.10 9.35 -10.12
C VAL A 275 19.11 9.02 -11.24
N PRO A 276 19.56 8.79 -12.49
CA PRO A 276 18.65 8.56 -13.59
C PRO A 276 17.97 7.17 -13.50
N PRO A 277 16.78 6.98 -14.11
CA PRO A 277 16.09 5.69 -14.14
C PRO A 277 16.90 4.54 -14.74
N SER A 278 17.88 4.87 -15.59
CA SER A 278 18.76 3.92 -16.27
C SER A 278 19.96 3.48 -15.45
N VAL A 279 20.24 4.10 -14.27
CA VAL A 279 21.38 3.68 -13.44
C VAL A 279 21.23 2.21 -13.06
N GLU A 280 22.27 1.42 -13.29
CA GLU A 280 22.29 0.00 -12.98
C GLU A 280 22.97 -0.25 -11.63
N GLU A 281 22.39 -1.12 -10.85
CA GLU A 281 22.95 -1.63 -9.61
C GLU A 281 23.00 -3.15 -9.68
N CYS A 282 24.20 -3.70 -9.47
CA CYS A 282 24.42 -5.14 -9.48
C CYS A 282 24.32 -5.72 -8.08
N PHE A 283 23.89 -6.97 -7.96
CA PHE A 283 23.63 -7.59 -6.69
C PHE A 283 23.65 -9.13 -6.74
N HIS A 284 23.79 -9.73 -5.56
CA HIS A 284 23.56 -11.15 -5.31
C HIS A 284 22.59 -11.29 -4.14
N GLY A 285 21.53 -12.08 -4.26
CA GLY A 285 20.55 -12.23 -3.18
C GLY A 285 19.75 -10.95 -2.89
N GLY A 286 19.28 -10.78 -1.65
CA GLY A 286 18.67 -9.54 -1.15
C GLY A 286 17.34 -9.10 -1.78
N LYS A 287 16.77 -9.87 -2.73
CA LYS A 287 15.50 -9.48 -3.40
C LYS A 287 14.31 -9.41 -2.45
N ARG A 288 14.24 -10.33 -1.48
CA ARG A 288 13.11 -10.40 -0.53
C ARG A 288 13.50 -9.97 0.88
N ARG A 289 14.67 -10.37 1.36
CA ARG A 289 15.22 -10.04 2.68
C ARG A 289 16.56 -9.39 2.50
N LEU A 290 16.76 -8.27 3.20
CA LEU A 290 18.04 -7.57 3.26
C LEU A 290 18.86 -8.04 4.46
N SER A 291 20.15 -7.93 4.35
CA SER A 291 21.14 -7.98 5.43
C SER A 291 22.29 -7.07 5.01
N GLU A 292 23.10 -6.61 5.95
CA GLU A 292 24.22 -5.70 5.72
C GLU A 292 25.13 -6.13 4.58
N LYS A 293 25.48 -7.41 4.53
CA LYS A 293 26.31 -8.01 3.46
C LYS A 293 25.75 -7.88 2.03
N HIS A 294 24.45 -7.59 1.89
CA HIS A 294 23.84 -7.33 0.57
C HIS A 294 24.03 -5.88 0.12
N LEU A 295 24.46 -4.99 1.02
CA LEU A 295 24.73 -3.59 0.68
C LEU A 295 26.14 -3.37 0.13
N GLU A 296 27.04 -4.31 0.39
CA GLU A 296 28.39 -4.30 -0.12
C GLU A 296 28.45 -4.82 -1.57
N ASP A 297 29.29 -4.21 -2.40
CA ASP A 297 29.58 -4.71 -3.73
C ASP A 297 30.44 -5.99 -3.62
N SER A 298 30.16 -6.99 -4.45
CA SER A 298 30.79 -8.30 -4.36
C SER A 298 31.05 -8.88 -5.74
N GLU A 299 32.12 -9.65 -5.89
CA GLU A 299 32.39 -10.45 -7.10
C GLU A 299 31.26 -11.44 -7.42
N ARG A 300 30.35 -11.69 -6.46
CA ARG A 300 29.16 -12.53 -6.64
C ARG A 300 27.99 -11.78 -7.27
N ASP A 301 28.09 -10.47 -7.49
CA ASP A 301 27.01 -9.63 -8.04
C ASP A 301 26.82 -9.96 -9.53
N GLY A 302 26.08 -11.06 -9.80
CA GLY A 302 25.82 -11.61 -11.14
C GLY A 302 24.50 -11.15 -11.77
N ALA A 303 23.69 -10.34 -11.10
CA ALA A 303 22.44 -9.80 -11.62
C ALA A 303 22.43 -8.28 -11.45
N CYS A 304 22.11 -7.54 -12.52
CA CYS A 304 22.02 -6.08 -12.48
C CYS A 304 20.63 -5.65 -12.90
N TYR A 305 20.06 -4.66 -12.21
CA TYR A 305 18.82 -4.01 -12.60
C TYR A 305 19.02 -2.50 -12.64
N SER A 306 18.43 -1.88 -13.66
CA SER A 306 18.25 -0.43 -13.65
C SER A 306 17.30 -0.02 -12.53
N LEU A 307 17.38 1.24 -12.07
CA LEU A 307 16.45 1.79 -11.07
C LEU A 307 14.99 1.61 -11.52
N ALA A 308 14.70 1.85 -12.81
CA ALA A 308 13.38 1.62 -13.39
C ALA A 308 12.92 0.16 -13.28
N LEU A 309 13.76 -0.78 -13.69
CA LEU A 309 13.45 -2.20 -13.59
C LEU A 309 13.32 -2.64 -12.12
N ALA A 310 14.14 -2.10 -11.22
CA ALA A 310 14.08 -2.36 -9.79
C ALA A 310 12.76 -1.85 -9.18
N MET A 311 12.22 -0.72 -9.63
CA MET A 311 10.88 -0.24 -9.27
C MET A 311 9.83 -1.27 -9.70
N GLY A 312 9.87 -1.69 -10.96
CA GLY A 312 8.92 -2.66 -11.53
C GLY A 312 8.96 -4.03 -10.85
N LYS A 313 10.16 -4.56 -10.60
CA LYS A 313 10.38 -5.84 -9.91
C LYS A 313 10.31 -5.74 -8.40
N SER A 314 10.20 -4.52 -7.87
CA SER A 314 10.23 -4.24 -6.43
C SER A 314 11.51 -4.79 -5.74
N ALA A 315 12.67 -4.65 -6.41
CA ALA A 315 13.94 -5.22 -5.96
C ALA A 315 14.48 -4.46 -4.74
N ASN A 316 14.39 -5.07 -3.56
CA ASN A 316 14.77 -4.42 -2.30
C ASN A 316 16.25 -4.06 -2.25
N VAL A 317 17.12 -4.97 -2.67
CA VAL A 317 18.58 -4.77 -2.61
C VAL A 317 19.04 -3.60 -3.47
N VAL A 318 18.47 -3.42 -4.66
CA VAL A 318 18.84 -2.29 -5.54
C VAL A 318 18.43 -0.96 -4.91
N PHE A 319 17.20 -0.85 -4.40
CA PHE A 319 16.79 0.35 -3.67
C PHE A 319 17.64 0.60 -2.43
N ALA A 320 17.98 -0.43 -1.67
CA ALA A 320 18.82 -0.32 -0.48
C ALA A 320 20.24 0.18 -0.80
N LYS A 321 20.90 -0.42 -1.81
CA LYS A 321 22.24 0.00 -2.25
C LYS A 321 22.24 1.43 -2.80
N LEU A 322 21.29 1.78 -3.68
CA LEU A 322 21.18 3.13 -4.23
C LEU A 322 20.83 4.17 -3.16
N THR A 323 19.99 3.83 -2.16
CA THR A 323 19.72 4.71 -1.02
C THR A 323 21.02 5.05 -0.29
N ASN A 324 21.83 4.04 0.08
CA ASN A 324 23.08 4.28 0.80
C ASN A 324 24.16 4.99 -0.04
N LYS A 325 24.13 4.79 -1.37
CA LYS A 325 25.11 5.42 -2.26
C LYS A 325 24.80 6.90 -2.53
N HIS A 326 23.52 7.28 -2.52
CA HIS A 326 23.10 8.59 -3.04
C HIS A 326 22.28 9.45 -2.07
N LEU A 327 21.79 8.88 -0.96
CA LEU A 327 20.95 9.60 -0.01
C LEU A 327 21.52 9.50 1.40
N ASP A 328 21.37 10.55 2.18
CA ASP A 328 21.46 10.53 3.62
C ASP A 328 20.05 10.44 4.26
N ALA A 329 20.01 10.25 5.57
CA ALA A 329 18.75 10.14 6.30
C ALA A 329 17.91 11.43 6.19
N ASP A 330 18.56 12.60 6.17
CA ASP A 330 17.89 13.89 6.10
C ASP A 330 17.28 14.13 4.71
N ALA A 331 17.96 13.75 3.63
CA ALA A 331 17.42 13.82 2.28
C ALA A 331 16.14 12.96 2.14
N LEU A 332 16.19 11.73 2.66
CA LEU A 332 15.01 10.84 2.64
C LEU A 332 13.89 11.35 3.56
N ARG A 333 14.21 11.92 4.73
CA ARG A 333 13.23 12.57 5.63
C ARG A 333 12.58 13.78 4.98
N ARG A 334 13.37 14.65 4.33
CA ARG A 334 12.83 15.81 3.59
C ARG A 334 11.88 15.36 2.49
N MET A 335 12.26 14.36 1.70
CA MET A 335 11.38 13.83 0.66
C MET A 335 10.11 13.21 1.25
N ALA A 336 10.22 12.38 2.29
CA ALA A 336 9.06 11.84 3.00
C ALA A 336 8.11 12.93 3.51
N ALA A 337 8.66 14.04 4.04
CA ALA A 337 7.88 15.19 4.49
C ALA A 337 7.20 15.95 3.34
N ARG A 338 7.83 16.04 2.16
CA ARG A 338 7.20 16.61 0.95
C ARG A 338 6.02 15.74 0.49
N PHE A 339 6.13 14.43 0.60
CA PHE A 339 5.04 13.47 0.40
C PHE A 339 4.07 13.37 1.59
N ARG A 340 4.13 14.31 2.55
CA ARG A 340 3.24 14.40 3.74
C ARG A 340 3.40 13.26 4.76
N PHE A 341 4.42 12.42 4.71
CA PHE A 341 4.73 11.56 5.85
C PHE A 341 5.12 12.40 7.06
N ASN A 342 4.72 11.95 8.25
CA ASN A 342 4.90 12.66 9.52
C ASN A 342 4.22 14.05 9.56
N ARG A 343 3.23 14.27 8.70
CA ARG A 343 2.45 15.52 8.62
C ARG A 343 0.96 15.22 8.54
N GLU A 344 0.17 16.16 9.00
CA GLU A 344 -1.28 16.13 8.80
C GLU A 344 -1.64 16.33 7.33
N ILE A 345 -2.68 15.61 6.90
CA ILE A 345 -3.34 15.81 5.62
C ILE A 345 -4.64 16.54 5.90
N PRO A 346 -4.81 17.80 5.42
CA PRO A 346 -6.06 18.51 5.57
C PRO A 346 -7.20 17.73 4.90
N PHE A 347 -8.17 17.30 5.70
CA PHE A 347 -9.32 16.54 5.19
C PHE A 347 -10.54 16.74 6.08
N ALA A 348 -11.71 16.56 5.51
CA ALA A 348 -12.99 16.75 6.21
C ALA A 348 -13.32 15.64 7.22
N VAL A 349 -12.55 14.55 7.24
CA VAL A 349 -12.66 13.44 8.20
C VAL A 349 -11.33 13.35 8.95
N PRO A 350 -11.34 13.09 10.26
CA PRO A 350 -10.12 12.86 11.02
C PRO A 350 -9.27 11.75 10.38
N THR A 351 -8.03 12.05 10.07
CA THR A 351 -7.08 11.13 9.44
C THR A 351 -5.90 10.86 10.37
N ASP A 352 -5.43 9.63 10.40
CA ASP A 352 -4.17 9.33 11.09
C ASP A 352 -3.00 9.89 10.26
N ILE A 353 -1.99 10.42 10.96
CA ILE A 353 -0.73 10.78 10.34
C ILE A 353 0.00 9.51 9.90
N SER A 354 0.32 9.40 8.63
CA SER A 354 1.18 8.33 8.11
C SER A 354 2.62 8.56 8.54
N LEU A 355 3.27 7.51 9.03
CA LEU A 355 4.57 7.60 9.68
C LEU A 355 5.69 7.07 8.79
N ALA A 356 6.83 7.72 8.81
CA ALA A 356 8.09 7.22 8.29
C ALA A 356 9.20 7.50 9.32
N ALA A 357 9.63 6.46 10.03
CA ALA A 357 10.79 6.51 10.89
C ALA A 357 12.03 6.15 10.06
N ILE A 358 12.92 7.12 9.86
CA ILE A 358 14.10 6.97 9.00
C ILE A 358 15.35 7.06 9.90
N PRO A 359 16.03 5.91 10.16
CA PRO A 359 17.23 5.85 10.98
C PRO A 359 18.44 6.53 10.33
N GLU A 360 19.38 6.98 11.16
CA GLU A 360 20.67 7.53 10.70
C GLU A 360 21.64 6.43 10.25
N GLU A 361 21.54 5.25 10.87
CA GLU A 361 22.51 4.20 10.59
C GLU A 361 22.28 3.57 9.22
N SER A 362 23.35 3.21 8.56
CA SER A 362 23.42 2.84 7.16
C SER A 362 22.45 1.70 6.78
N PHE A 363 22.41 0.61 7.56
CA PHE A 363 21.52 -0.52 7.24
C PHE A 363 20.04 -0.16 7.47
N GLY A 364 19.73 0.62 8.52
CA GLY A 364 18.38 1.10 8.78
C GLY A 364 17.88 2.05 7.69
N LEU A 365 18.73 2.98 7.27
CA LEU A 365 18.45 3.89 6.14
C LEU A 365 18.18 3.11 4.86
N ALA A 366 19.07 2.21 4.48
CA ALA A 366 18.91 1.34 3.30
C ALA A 366 17.64 0.49 3.37
N ASN A 367 17.37 -0.08 4.53
CA ASN A 367 16.22 -0.92 4.80
C ASN A 367 14.91 -0.11 4.66
N THR A 368 14.88 1.12 5.21
CA THR A 368 13.74 2.03 5.06
C THR A 368 13.58 2.48 3.61
N GLY A 369 14.65 2.82 2.90
CA GLY A 369 14.62 3.14 1.48
C GLY A 369 14.08 2.00 0.61
N ALA A 370 14.27 0.75 1.03
CA ALA A 370 13.67 -0.42 0.42
C ALA A 370 12.22 -0.71 0.86
N GLY A 371 11.64 0.10 1.77
CA GLY A 371 10.26 0.00 2.23
C GLY A 371 10.05 -0.96 3.40
N PHE A 372 11.09 -1.20 4.19
CA PHE A 372 11.00 -1.90 5.47
C PHE A 372 11.03 -0.89 6.63
N GLY A 373 11.09 -1.41 7.87
CA GLY A 373 11.11 -0.58 9.05
C GLY A 373 9.74 -0.02 9.44
N ASP A 374 9.75 0.99 10.29
CA ASP A 374 8.53 1.56 10.87
C ASP A 374 7.96 2.66 9.96
N VAL A 375 7.41 2.22 8.83
CA VAL A 375 6.69 3.06 7.86
C VAL A 375 5.25 2.60 7.75
N TYR A 376 4.30 3.46 8.13
CA TYR A 376 2.87 3.16 8.13
C TYR A 376 2.10 4.14 7.27
N LEU A 377 1.12 3.63 6.55
CA LEU A 377 0.41 4.37 5.51
C LEU A 377 -1.11 4.16 5.64
N SER A 378 -1.88 5.24 5.48
CA SER A 378 -3.32 5.12 5.28
C SER A 378 -3.64 4.93 3.78
N PRO A 379 -4.73 4.24 3.41
CA PRO A 379 -5.17 4.14 2.02
C PRO A 379 -5.40 5.50 1.34
N LEU A 380 -5.97 6.48 2.05
CA LEU A 380 -6.13 7.83 1.53
C LEU A 380 -4.78 8.43 1.16
N HIS A 381 -3.82 8.37 2.07
CA HIS A 381 -2.48 8.88 1.81
C HIS A 381 -1.79 8.11 0.68
N GLY A 382 -1.97 6.79 0.60
CA GLY A 382 -1.43 5.98 -0.51
C GLY A 382 -1.92 6.42 -1.89
N ALA A 383 -3.22 6.79 -2.00
CA ALA A 383 -3.77 7.33 -3.24
C ALA A 383 -3.18 8.72 -3.57
N LEU A 384 -2.98 9.56 -2.56
CA LEU A 384 -2.35 10.88 -2.73
C LEU A 384 -0.87 10.76 -3.12
N VAL A 385 -0.13 9.81 -2.56
CA VAL A 385 1.26 9.51 -2.97
C VAL A 385 1.34 9.16 -4.46
N ALA A 386 0.41 8.34 -4.95
CA ALA A 386 0.33 8.05 -6.39
C ALA A 386 -0.06 9.29 -7.21
N SER A 387 -0.93 10.15 -6.67
CA SER A 387 -1.40 11.37 -7.34
C SER A 387 -0.28 12.39 -7.59
N VAL A 388 0.77 12.42 -6.78
CA VAL A 388 1.92 13.33 -7.01
C VAL A 388 2.52 13.09 -8.38
N ALA A 389 2.79 11.83 -8.76
CA ALA A 389 3.29 11.50 -10.09
C ALA A 389 2.27 11.79 -11.19
N ALA A 390 0.97 11.62 -10.90
CA ALA A 390 -0.13 11.92 -11.81
C ALA A 390 -0.34 13.43 -12.05
N ASN A 391 0.17 14.29 -11.18
CA ASN A 391 0.02 15.74 -11.18
C ASN A 391 1.36 16.45 -11.42
N ASP A 392 2.21 15.90 -12.28
CA ASP A 392 3.50 16.49 -12.64
C ASP A 392 4.35 16.87 -11.42
N GLY A 393 4.33 16.03 -10.40
CA GLY A 393 5.09 16.22 -9.18
C GLY A 393 4.44 17.12 -8.12
N ARG A 394 3.16 17.44 -8.25
CA ARG A 394 2.47 18.36 -7.33
C ARG A 394 1.52 17.60 -6.41
N TRP A 395 1.49 18.01 -5.16
CA TRP A 395 0.54 17.53 -4.16
C TRP A 395 -0.75 18.35 -4.24
N VAL A 396 -1.87 17.67 -4.32
CA VAL A 396 -3.21 18.25 -4.25
C VAL A 396 -3.94 17.65 -3.05
N ASP A 397 -4.46 18.52 -2.16
CA ASP A 397 -5.17 18.08 -0.97
C ASP A 397 -6.50 17.37 -1.32
N PRO A 398 -6.90 16.35 -0.56
CA PRO A 398 -8.12 15.61 -0.84
C PRO A 398 -9.38 16.43 -0.51
N VAL A 399 -10.39 16.33 -1.36
CA VAL A 399 -11.68 17.02 -1.22
C VAL A 399 -12.80 16.00 -1.09
N LEU A 400 -13.61 16.12 -0.02
CA LEU A 400 -14.73 15.22 0.26
C LEU A 400 -16.11 15.85 0.00
N PHE A 401 -16.21 17.18 0.01
CA PHE A 401 -17.45 17.89 -0.22
C PHE A 401 -17.38 18.73 -1.50
N GLU A 402 -18.46 18.70 -2.27
CA GLU A 402 -18.61 19.59 -3.42
C GLU A 402 -18.70 21.05 -2.93
N PRO A 403 -18.00 21.99 -3.56
CA PRO A 403 -18.16 23.40 -3.25
C PRO A 403 -19.54 23.88 -3.67
N GLU A 404 -20.19 24.67 -2.81
CA GLU A 404 -21.53 25.21 -3.10
C GLU A 404 -21.50 26.17 -4.30
N GLY A 405 -22.39 25.92 -5.27
CA GLY A 405 -22.68 26.86 -6.38
C GLY A 405 -21.57 27.07 -7.40
N ARG A 406 -20.49 26.31 -7.34
CA ARG A 406 -19.38 26.42 -8.31
C ARG A 406 -18.75 25.05 -8.60
N PRO A 407 -18.17 24.86 -9.80
CA PRO A 407 -17.40 23.65 -10.07
C PRO A 407 -16.11 23.63 -9.24
N LEU A 408 -15.68 22.44 -8.85
CA LEU A 408 -14.36 22.23 -8.26
C LEU A 408 -13.33 22.33 -9.39
N LEU A 409 -12.49 23.35 -9.34
CA LEU A 409 -11.40 23.56 -10.30
C LEU A 409 -10.11 22.93 -9.74
N PRO A 410 -9.22 22.43 -10.61
CA PRO A 410 -7.91 21.97 -10.19
C PRO A 410 -7.14 23.10 -9.48
N PRO A 411 -6.67 22.89 -8.24
CA PRO A 411 -5.78 23.84 -7.58
C PRO A 411 -4.38 23.78 -8.21
N GLU A 412 -3.56 24.78 -7.95
CA GLU A 412 -2.16 24.75 -8.39
C GLU A 412 -1.37 23.58 -7.79
N GLY A 413 -1.69 23.19 -6.55
CA GLY A 413 -1.00 22.14 -5.79
C GLY A 413 0.37 22.61 -5.27
N GLU A 414 0.92 21.85 -4.30
CA GLU A 414 2.25 22.13 -3.73
C GLU A 414 3.32 21.31 -4.44
N PRO A 415 4.51 21.86 -4.77
CA PRO A 415 5.57 21.13 -5.43
C PRO A 415 6.18 20.06 -4.49
N VAL A 416 6.24 18.83 -4.96
CA VAL A 416 6.87 17.67 -4.29
C VAL A 416 8.06 17.17 -5.08
N LEU A 417 7.92 17.06 -6.40
CA LEU A 417 8.97 16.69 -7.35
C LEU A 417 9.06 17.72 -8.45
N THR A 418 10.21 17.78 -9.11
CA THR A 418 10.29 18.48 -10.41
C THR A 418 9.42 17.73 -11.44
N PRO A 419 8.90 18.42 -12.48
CA PRO A 419 8.13 17.75 -13.53
C PRO A 419 8.91 16.61 -14.22
N GLU A 420 10.22 16.77 -14.40
CA GLU A 420 11.11 15.77 -14.95
C GLU A 420 11.18 14.53 -14.05
N ALA A 421 11.40 14.72 -12.75
CA ALA A 421 11.44 13.62 -11.77
C ALA A 421 10.06 12.92 -11.67
N ALA A 422 8.97 13.66 -11.78
CA ALA A 422 7.62 13.10 -11.77
C ALA A 422 7.35 12.25 -13.01
N LYS A 423 7.80 12.72 -14.19
CA LYS A 423 7.71 11.96 -15.43
C LYS A 423 8.54 10.68 -15.35
N ASP A 424 9.79 10.76 -14.92
CA ASP A 424 10.68 9.61 -14.76
C ASP A 424 10.12 8.62 -13.76
N LEU A 425 9.56 9.08 -12.64
CA LEU A 425 8.87 8.25 -11.65
C LEU A 425 7.67 7.54 -12.27
N THR A 426 6.88 8.23 -13.10
CA THR A 426 5.74 7.66 -13.82
C THR A 426 6.19 6.54 -14.77
N ASP A 427 7.26 6.75 -15.53
CA ASP A 427 7.85 5.74 -16.42
C ASP A 427 8.37 4.52 -15.61
N MET A 428 8.98 4.74 -14.45
CA MET A 428 9.38 3.67 -13.52
C MET A 428 8.17 2.90 -12.96
N LEU A 429 7.06 3.57 -12.65
CA LEU A 429 5.83 2.94 -12.17
C LEU A 429 5.14 2.10 -13.24
N GLU A 430 5.27 2.45 -14.53
CA GLU A 430 4.78 1.65 -15.65
C GLU A 430 5.45 0.28 -15.71
N GLU A 431 6.74 0.18 -15.37
CA GLU A 431 7.46 -1.09 -15.29
C GLU A 431 6.76 -2.11 -14.37
N THR A 432 6.12 -1.66 -13.29
CA THR A 432 5.38 -2.53 -12.37
C THR A 432 4.24 -3.27 -13.07
N VAL A 433 3.53 -2.57 -13.94
CA VAL A 433 2.34 -3.07 -14.64
C VAL A 433 2.72 -3.84 -15.91
N THR A 434 3.74 -3.39 -16.63
CA THR A 434 4.13 -3.94 -17.93
C THR A 434 5.06 -5.15 -17.83
N ARG A 435 6.09 -5.08 -16.96
CA ARG A 435 7.14 -6.09 -16.82
C ARG A 435 7.33 -6.61 -15.39
N GLY A 436 6.66 -5.96 -14.42
CA GLY A 436 6.89 -6.14 -13.00
C GLY A 436 5.86 -6.99 -12.27
N THR A 437 5.69 -6.65 -10.98
CA THR A 437 4.94 -7.42 -10.00
C THR A 437 3.42 -7.40 -10.21
N ALA A 438 2.87 -6.42 -10.93
CA ALA A 438 1.45 -6.31 -11.26
C ALA A 438 1.09 -6.88 -12.64
N ARG A 439 2.10 -7.22 -13.48
CA ARG A 439 1.90 -7.64 -14.87
C ARG A 439 0.82 -8.71 -15.07
N GLY A 440 0.82 -9.75 -14.24
CA GLY A 440 -0.13 -10.87 -14.37
C GLY A 440 -1.57 -10.41 -14.23
N VAL A 441 -1.84 -9.56 -13.23
CA VAL A 441 -3.18 -9.04 -12.93
C VAL A 441 -3.66 -8.09 -14.03
N PHE A 442 -2.82 -7.16 -14.48
CA PHE A 442 -3.23 -6.14 -15.46
C PHE A 442 -3.30 -6.65 -16.92
N ARG A 443 -2.74 -7.82 -17.21
CA ARG A 443 -2.84 -8.47 -18.53
C ARG A 443 -3.97 -9.48 -18.65
N GLU A 444 -4.75 -9.69 -17.61
CA GLU A 444 -5.89 -10.59 -17.62
C GLU A 444 -6.92 -10.16 -18.68
N ARG A 445 -7.36 -11.12 -19.52
CA ARG A 445 -8.28 -10.84 -20.61
C ARG A 445 -9.67 -10.45 -20.07
N GLY A 446 -10.26 -9.41 -20.65
CA GLY A 446 -11.58 -8.91 -20.26
C GLY A 446 -11.58 -7.92 -19.09
N PHE A 447 -10.43 -7.71 -18.43
CA PHE A 447 -10.31 -6.81 -17.28
C PHE A 447 -9.16 -5.80 -17.45
N ARG A 448 -8.90 -5.36 -18.67
CA ARG A 448 -7.81 -4.43 -18.95
C ARG A 448 -8.12 -3.03 -18.44
N VAL A 449 -7.14 -2.44 -17.78
CA VAL A 449 -7.02 -1.00 -17.59
C VAL A 449 -5.86 -0.55 -18.47
N GLU A 450 -6.17 0.22 -19.51
CA GLU A 450 -5.18 0.70 -20.45
C GLU A 450 -4.33 1.80 -19.82
N ASN A 451 -3.02 1.78 -20.13
CA ASN A 451 -2.06 2.78 -19.68
C ASN A 451 -2.06 3.01 -18.16
N ALA A 452 -2.29 1.94 -17.38
CA ALA A 452 -2.17 2.02 -15.94
C ALA A 452 -0.71 1.99 -15.50
N VAL A 453 -0.40 2.75 -14.47
CA VAL A 453 0.89 2.76 -13.78
C VAL A 453 0.70 2.59 -12.29
N GLY A 454 1.70 2.10 -11.56
CA GLY A 454 1.55 1.96 -10.11
C GLY A 454 2.64 1.15 -9.44
N LYS A 455 2.45 0.88 -8.16
CA LYS A 455 3.37 0.12 -7.31
C LYS A 455 2.62 -0.89 -6.46
N THR A 456 3.17 -2.09 -6.35
CA THR A 456 2.71 -3.10 -5.40
C THR A 456 3.50 -3.03 -4.11
N GLY A 457 2.86 -3.37 -3.00
CA GLY A 457 3.50 -3.57 -1.70
C GLY A 457 3.06 -4.91 -1.11
N THR A 458 3.98 -5.61 -0.47
CA THR A 458 3.68 -6.84 0.27
C THR A 458 4.57 -6.92 1.49
N LEU A 459 3.96 -7.20 2.63
CA LEU A 459 4.63 -7.44 3.89
C LEU A 459 3.78 -8.40 4.72
N ALA A 460 4.39 -9.22 5.54
CA ALA A 460 3.66 -10.13 6.42
C ALA A 460 4.15 -10.05 7.86
N ASP A 461 3.20 -9.94 8.78
CA ASP A 461 3.40 -10.23 10.20
C ASP A 461 3.27 -11.74 10.43
N ARG A 462 3.97 -12.24 11.42
CA ARG A 462 3.94 -13.67 11.73
C ARG A 462 3.01 -14.03 12.88
N GLU A 463 2.87 -13.16 13.86
CA GLU A 463 2.13 -13.39 15.10
C GLU A 463 1.30 -12.17 15.52
N PRO A 464 -0.01 -12.18 15.27
CA PRO A 464 -0.75 -13.14 14.43
C PRO A 464 -0.37 -12.99 12.95
N PHE A 465 -0.49 -14.07 12.17
CA PHE A 465 -0.20 -13.99 10.74
C PHE A 465 -1.16 -13.04 10.05
N ARG A 466 -0.59 -12.04 9.35
CA ARG A 466 -1.30 -11.08 8.51
C ARG A 466 -0.45 -10.79 7.27
N ASP A 467 -1.03 -10.96 6.11
CA ASP A 467 -0.37 -10.64 4.84
C ASP A 467 -0.99 -9.39 4.23
N TYR A 468 -0.23 -8.31 4.27
CA TYR A 468 -0.59 -7.01 3.72
C TYR A 468 -0.26 -6.97 2.24
N SER A 469 -1.27 -6.81 1.41
CA SER A 469 -1.13 -6.70 -0.04
C SER A 469 -1.66 -5.36 -0.53
N TRP A 470 -0.77 -4.54 -1.07
CA TRP A 470 -1.06 -3.22 -1.59
C TRP A 470 -1.01 -3.15 -3.11
N PHE A 471 -1.77 -2.22 -3.65
CA PHE A 471 -1.54 -1.56 -4.92
C PHE A 471 -1.88 -0.08 -4.78
N VAL A 472 -1.00 0.79 -5.25
CA VAL A 472 -1.27 2.22 -5.47
C VAL A 472 -0.88 2.56 -6.89
N GLY A 473 -1.63 3.47 -7.52
CA GLY A 473 -1.36 3.83 -8.91
C GLY A 473 -2.44 4.70 -9.50
N PHE A 474 -2.32 4.98 -10.79
CA PHE A 474 -3.28 5.80 -11.51
C PHE A 474 -3.41 5.37 -12.98
N ALA A 475 -4.42 5.87 -13.63
CA ALA A 475 -4.69 5.67 -15.04
C ALA A 475 -5.58 6.79 -15.62
N PRO A 476 -5.45 7.07 -16.95
CA PRO A 476 -4.35 6.68 -17.85
C PRO A 476 -3.02 7.34 -17.45
N LYS A 477 -1.89 6.82 -17.97
CA LYS A 477 -0.55 7.37 -17.73
C LYS A 477 -0.40 8.81 -18.23
N ASP A 478 -0.82 9.04 -19.48
CA ASP A 478 -0.56 10.32 -20.18
C ASP A 478 -1.60 11.42 -19.86
N ASN A 479 -2.77 11.03 -19.37
CA ASN A 479 -3.81 11.96 -18.94
C ASN A 479 -4.53 11.37 -17.73
N PRO A 480 -3.93 11.46 -16.54
CA PRO A 480 -4.43 10.81 -15.34
C PRO A 480 -5.83 11.31 -14.95
N ARG A 481 -6.79 10.39 -14.89
CA ARG A 481 -8.17 10.70 -14.47
C ARG A 481 -8.52 10.11 -13.11
N VAL A 482 -7.90 9.00 -12.78
CA VAL A 482 -8.20 8.25 -11.55
C VAL A 482 -6.91 7.79 -10.90
N ALA A 483 -6.74 8.11 -9.62
CA ALA A 483 -5.71 7.52 -8.76
C ALA A 483 -6.35 6.67 -7.68
N VAL A 484 -5.66 5.58 -7.30
CA VAL A 484 -6.17 4.61 -6.34
C VAL A 484 -5.13 4.16 -5.34
N ALA A 485 -5.60 3.80 -4.15
CA ALA A 485 -4.88 2.91 -3.25
C ALA A 485 -5.82 1.81 -2.79
N ALA A 486 -5.36 0.57 -2.85
CA ALA A 486 -6.08 -0.59 -2.38
C ALA A 486 -5.17 -1.43 -1.49
N VAL A 487 -5.66 -1.78 -0.30
CA VAL A 487 -4.99 -2.69 0.63
C VAL A 487 -5.93 -3.80 1.04
N ILE A 488 -5.40 -5.02 1.02
CA ILE A 488 -6.04 -6.20 1.59
C ILE A 488 -5.10 -6.80 2.61
N VAL A 489 -5.63 -7.10 3.79
CA VAL A 489 -4.92 -7.84 4.83
C VAL A 489 -5.56 -9.22 4.91
N ASN A 490 -4.85 -10.24 4.47
CA ASN A 490 -5.27 -11.62 4.56
C ASN A 490 -4.78 -12.26 5.87
N ASP A 491 -5.58 -13.17 6.40
CA ASP A 491 -5.16 -14.19 7.35
C ASP A 491 -4.40 -15.33 6.60
N PRO A 492 -4.07 -16.47 7.21
CA PRO A 492 -3.43 -17.56 6.48
C PRO A 492 -4.18 -18.03 5.22
N LYS A 493 -5.49 -17.74 5.14
CA LYS A 493 -6.31 -18.04 3.96
C LYS A 493 -6.31 -16.85 3.01
N TRP A 494 -5.71 -17.04 1.83
CA TRP A 494 -5.76 -16.05 0.77
C TRP A 494 -7.17 -15.88 0.21
N ARG A 495 -7.60 -14.62 0.05
CA ARG A 495 -8.87 -14.22 -0.55
C ARG A 495 -8.61 -13.55 -1.91
N ILE A 496 -8.28 -12.28 -1.88
CA ILE A 496 -7.84 -11.48 -3.03
C ILE A 496 -6.60 -10.68 -2.65
N ARG A 497 -5.90 -10.15 -3.64
CA ARG A 497 -4.76 -9.26 -3.44
C ARG A 497 -5.15 -7.81 -3.63
N GLY A 498 -4.45 -6.92 -2.94
CA GLY A 498 -4.56 -5.47 -3.16
C GLY A 498 -4.34 -5.07 -4.62
N THR A 499 -3.44 -5.76 -5.34
CA THR A 499 -3.20 -5.55 -6.78
C THR A 499 -4.45 -5.81 -7.62
N TRP A 500 -5.20 -6.86 -7.32
CA TRP A 500 -6.44 -7.19 -8.03
C TRP A 500 -7.53 -6.16 -7.71
N LEU A 501 -7.71 -5.82 -6.41
CA LEU A 501 -8.68 -4.80 -6.00
C LEU A 501 -8.33 -3.42 -6.59
N GLY A 502 -7.04 -3.06 -6.64
CA GLY A 502 -6.57 -1.79 -7.23
C GLY A 502 -6.87 -1.69 -8.72
N ARG A 503 -6.67 -2.79 -9.48
CA ARG A 503 -7.08 -2.85 -10.89
C ARG A 503 -8.59 -2.63 -11.06
N GLU A 504 -9.43 -3.29 -10.25
CA GLU A 504 -10.87 -3.10 -10.29
C GLU A 504 -11.28 -1.67 -9.90
N ALA A 505 -10.60 -1.08 -8.91
CA ALA A 505 -10.84 0.29 -8.51
C ALA A 505 -10.50 1.28 -9.63
N LEU A 506 -9.38 1.09 -10.36
CA LEU A 506 -9.06 1.88 -11.55
C LEU A 506 -10.10 1.70 -12.64
N ARG A 507 -10.45 0.46 -12.98
CA ARG A 507 -11.42 0.16 -14.03
C ARG A 507 -12.79 0.81 -13.75
N LEU A 508 -13.34 0.55 -12.56
CA LEU A 508 -14.62 1.12 -12.15
C LEU A 508 -14.57 2.66 -12.02
N GLY A 509 -13.46 3.20 -11.51
CA GLY A 509 -13.26 4.65 -11.41
C GLY A 509 -13.25 5.33 -12.79
N LEU A 510 -12.55 4.74 -13.77
CA LEU A 510 -12.51 5.26 -15.14
C LEU A 510 -13.87 5.25 -15.85
N GLU A 511 -14.76 4.31 -15.50
CA GLU A 511 -16.15 4.28 -15.99
C GLU A 511 -16.98 5.45 -15.40
N ARG A 512 -16.60 5.96 -14.21
CA ARG A 512 -17.30 7.05 -13.52
C ARG A 512 -16.72 8.44 -13.82
N VAL A 513 -15.45 8.51 -14.23
CA VAL A 513 -14.79 9.75 -14.64
C VAL A 513 -14.55 9.70 -16.16
N PRO A 514 -15.45 10.24 -16.96
CA PRO A 514 -15.30 10.21 -18.42
C PRO A 514 -14.08 11.01 -18.87
N ALA A 515 -13.53 10.67 -20.04
CA ALA A 515 -12.50 11.49 -20.66
C ALA A 515 -13.05 12.91 -20.94
N PRO A 516 -12.22 13.94 -20.81
CA PRO A 516 -12.60 15.28 -21.27
C PRO A 516 -13.06 15.20 -22.74
N VAL A 517 -14.19 15.82 -23.05
CA VAL A 517 -14.65 15.93 -24.43
C VAL A 517 -13.69 16.91 -25.12
N GLU A 518 -12.85 16.40 -26.03
CA GLU A 518 -12.12 17.28 -26.93
C GLU A 518 -13.14 18.09 -27.74
N LEU A 519 -13.27 19.36 -27.43
CA LEU A 519 -13.98 20.30 -28.28
C LEU A 519 -13.15 20.44 -29.57
N THR A 520 -13.44 19.60 -30.54
CA THR A 520 -12.92 19.80 -31.90
C THR A 520 -13.31 21.22 -32.34
N ALA A 521 -12.30 22.08 -32.50
CA ALA A 521 -12.52 23.40 -33.06
C ALA A 521 -13.33 23.24 -34.36
N PRO A 522 -14.40 24.05 -34.58
CA PRO A 522 -15.16 23.95 -35.79
C PRO A 522 -14.20 24.14 -36.98
N ALA A 523 -14.21 23.18 -37.89
CA ALA A 523 -13.42 23.24 -39.11
C ALA A 523 -13.65 24.63 -39.76
N SER A 524 -12.60 25.45 -39.80
CA SER A 524 -12.61 26.74 -40.48
C SER A 524 -13.11 26.50 -41.89
N ALA A 525 -14.30 27.03 -42.21
CA ALA A 525 -14.82 27.03 -43.55
C ALA A 525 -13.84 27.84 -44.43
N ALA A 526 -12.94 27.12 -45.10
CA ALA A 526 -12.10 27.71 -46.15
C ALA A 526 -13.03 28.19 -47.24
N GLY A 527 -13.27 29.52 -47.22
CA GLY A 527 -14.01 30.20 -48.28
C GLY A 527 -13.29 30.00 -49.60
N LYS A 528 -13.99 29.42 -50.54
CA LYS A 528 -13.62 29.50 -51.95
C LYS A 528 -13.86 30.92 -52.41
N HIS A 529 -12.81 31.59 -52.81
CA HIS A 529 -12.84 32.75 -53.72
C HIS A 529 -12.19 32.33 -55.04
#